data_f32e9d419196f8ba3f7860e401adfdd8
#
_entry.id   f32e9d419196f8ba3f7860e401adfdd8
#
_cell.length_a   1.000
_cell.length_b   1.000
_cell.length_c   1.000
_cell.angle_alpha   90.00
_cell.angle_beta   90.00
_cell.angle_gamma   90.00
#
_symmetry.space_group_name_H-M   'P 1'
#
loop_
_entity.id
_entity.type
_entity.pdbx_description
1 polymer ?
#
loop_
_entity_poly.entity_id
_entity_poly.type
_entity_poly.pdbx_seq_one_letter_code
_entity_poly.pdbx_strand_id
1 'polypeptide(L)'
;DAGVQVRPFTHIDGATIKAGAEIGPYARLRPGTEIGEQAKVGNFVEMKNVSLGTGAKASHLTYLGDATVGAWSSDGAGTITCNYDGANKYRTELGEGVFIGSNSTLVAPLSVAPGGFVAAGSTITDDVASDQLAVARGRQSNVDGWQRPTKTTDEA
;
A
#
# COMPACT_ATOMS: atom_id res chain seq x y z
N ASP A 1 -2.55 -14.23 18.16
CA ASP A 1 -3.28 -13.80 19.34
C ASP A 1 -4.78 -14.12 19.25
N ALA A 2 -5.56 -13.80 20.30
CA ALA A 2 -6.99 -14.11 20.38
C ALA A 2 -7.80 -13.35 19.30
N GLY A 3 -8.84 -14.00 18.75
CA GLY A 3 -9.76 -13.38 17.79
C GLY A 3 -9.19 -13.09 16.41
N VAL A 4 -7.97 -13.53 16.10
CA VAL A 4 -7.39 -13.39 14.77
C VAL A 4 -8.18 -14.23 13.77
N GLN A 5 -8.52 -13.65 12.61
CA GLN A 5 -9.18 -14.33 11.54
C GLN A 5 -8.23 -14.45 10.33
N VAL A 6 -7.90 -15.67 9.96
CA VAL A 6 -7.12 -15.96 8.75
C VAL A 6 -8.03 -16.57 7.69
N ARG A 7 -8.18 -15.89 6.58
CA ARG A 7 -9.04 -16.32 5.46
C ARG A 7 -8.31 -17.34 4.57
N PRO A 8 -9.02 -18.14 3.77
CA PRO A 8 -8.43 -19.16 2.91
C PRO A 8 -7.32 -18.65 1.97
N PHE A 9 -6.41 -19.55 1.62
CA PHE A 9 -5.32 -19.29 0.67
C PHE A 9 -4.33 -18.19 1.10
N THR A 10 -4.23 -17.94 2.40
CA THR A 10 -3.27 -17.00 2.98
C THR A 10 -1.99 -17.76 3.36
N HIS A 11 -0.83 -17.20 3.01
CA HIS A 11 0.47 -17.74 3.37
C HIS A 11 1.13 -16.85 4.43
N ILE A 12 1.47 -17.44 5.58
CA ILE A 12 2.10 -16.74 6.70
C ILE A 12 3.39 -17.46 7.07
N ASP A 13 4.49 -16.74 7.03
CA ASP A 13 5.82 -17.23 7.40
C ASP A 13 6.54 -16.17 8.24
N GLY A 14 6.93 -16.54 9.48
CA GLY A 14 7.72 -15.68 10.35
C GLY A 14 7.08 -14.33 10.68
N ALA A 15 5.74 -14.26 10.78
CA ALA A 15 4.99 -13.06 11.11
C ALA A 15 4.31 -13.17 12.48
N THR A 16 4.16 -12.03 13.15
CA THR A 16 3.39 -11.89 14.39
C THR A 16 2.06 -11.19 14.12
N ILE A 17 0.96 -11.73 14.64
CA ILE A 17 -0.38 -11.17 14.40
C ILE A 17 -1.06 -10.97 15.77
N LYS A 18 -1.46 -9.71 16.03
CA LYS A 18 -2.10 -9.30 17.27
C LYS A 18 -3.60 -9.55 17.27
N ALA A 19 -4.22 -9.35 18.43
CA ALA A 19 -5.62 -9.69 18.66
C ALA A 19 -6.58 -8.99 17.69
N GLY A 20 -7.60 -9.72 17.24
CA GLY A 20 -8.69 -9.21 16.41
C GLY A 20 -8.30 -8.82 14.98
N ALA A 21 -7.06 -9.07 14.54
CA ALA A 21 -6.65 -8.77 13.18
C ALA A 21 -7.30 -9.72 12.16
N GLU A 22 -7.56 -9.21 10.96
CA GLU A 22 -8.09 -9.98 9.82
C GLU A 22 -7.06 -10.08 8.70
N ILE A 23 -6.76 -11.30 8.23
CA ILE A 23 -5.75 -11.58 7.21
C ILE A 23 -6.36 -12.36 6.04
N GLY A 24 -6.16 -11.85 4.83
CA GLY A 24 -6.57 -12.53 3.59
C GLY A 24 -8.01 -12.25 3.14
N PRO A 25 -8.55 -13.06 2.19
CA PRO A 25 -7.88 -14.23 1.57
C PRO A 25 -6.71 -13.86 0.64
N TYR A 26 -5.91 -14.85 0.23
CA TYR A 26 -4.80 -14.66 -0.71
C TYR A 26 -3.77 -13.60 -0.28
N ALA A 27 -3.54 -13.44 1.00
CA ALA A 27 -2.48 -12.57 1.53
C ALA A 27 -1.19 -13.36 1.73
N ARG A 28 -0.05 -12.66 1.65
CA ARG A 28 1.26 -13.23 1.95
C ARG A 28 1.98 -12.38 2.99
N LEU A 29 2.19 -12.94 4.18
CA LEU A 29 2.99 -12.33 5.22
C LEU A 29 4.34 -13.05 5.29
N ARG A 30 5.42 -12.28 5.14
CA ARG A 30 6.80 -12.78 5.13
C ARG A 30 7.52 -12.40 6.43
N PRO A 31 8.71 -13.02 6.68
CA PRO A 31 9.45 -12.78 7.91
C PRO A 31 9.68 -11.30 8.25
N GLY A 32 9.62 -11.00 9.53
CA GLY A 32 9.75 -9.64 10.08
C GLY A 32 8.46 -8.81 10.00
N THR A 33 7.33 -9.42 9.63
CA THR A 33 6.04 -8.71 9.58
C THR A 33 5.34 -8.80 10.92
N GLU A 34 4.91 -7.66 11.44
CA GLU A 34 4.09 -7.53 12.65
C GLU A 34 2.77 -6.83 12.32
N ILE A 35 1.66 -7.52 12.59
CA ILE A 35 0.31 -6.99 12.36
C ILE A 35 -0.30 -6.58 13.69
N GLY A 36 -0.64 -5.32 13.83
CA GLY A 36 -1.24 -4.72 15.02
C GLY A 36 -2.65 -5.20 15.32
N GLU A 37 -3.14 -4.83 16.50
CA GLU A 37 -4.50 -5.17 16.93
C GLU A 37 -5.55 -4.61 15.97
N GLN A 38 -6.58 -5.40 15.64
CA GLN A 38 -7.69 -5.00 14.76
C GLN A 38 -7.27 -4.52 13.38
N ALA A 39 -6.01 -4.71 12.99
CA ALA A 39 -5.54 -4.35 11.67
C ALA A 39 -6.07 -5.30 10.61
N LYS A 40 -6.13 -4.82 9.36
CA LYS A 40 -6.67 -5.59 8.25
C LYS A 40 -5.68 -5.68 7.09
N VAL A 41 -5.39 -6.90 6.69
CA VAL A 41 -4.62 -7.22 5.49
C VAL A 41 -5.53 -8.01 4.56
N GLY A 42 -5.87 -7.45 3.41
CA GLY A 42 -6.83 -8.04 2.49
C GLY A 42 -6.19 -8.88 1.39
N ASN A 43 -6.95 -9.08 0.31
CA ASN A 43 -6.59 -9.98 -0.77
C ASN A 43 -5.47 -9.42 -1.67
N PHE A 44 -4.56 -10.33 -2.06
CA PHE A 44 -3.40 -10.00 -2.90
C PHE A 44 -2.50 -8.92 -2.32
N VAL A 45 -2.37 -8.92 -0.99
CA VAL A 45 -1.45 -8.08 -0.26
C VAL A 45 -0.24 -8.91 0.15
N GLU A 46 0.97 -8.42 -0.19
CA GLU A 46 2.21 -9.00 0.28
C GLU A 46 2.92 -8.02 1.22
N MET A 47 3.36 -8.52 2.38
CA MET A 47 4.14 -7.77 3.36
C MET A 47 5.44 -8.48 3.72
N LYS A 48 6.54 -7.73 3.81
CA LYS A 48 7.85 -8.22 4.22
C LYS A 48 8.55 -7.20 5.11
N ASN A 49 8.89 -7.59 6.33
CA ASN A 49 9.56 -6.69 7.29
C ASN A 49 8.77 -5.39 7.50
N VAL A 50 7.49 -5.54 7.82
CA VAL A 50 6.51 -4.44 7.97
C VAL A 50 5.93 -4.45 9.36
N SER A 51 5.86 -3.29 10.00
CA SER A 51 5.04 -3.07 11.18
C SER A 51 3.75 -2.35 10.76
N LEU A 52 2.61 -3.05 10.80
CA LEU A 52 1.29 -2.51 10.53
C LEU A 52 0.60 -2.19 11.86
N GLY A 53 0.33 -0.93 12.12
CA GLY A 53 -0.20 -0.43 13.39
C GLY A 53 -1.65 -0.86 13.68
N THR A 54 -2.09 -0.61 14.91
CA THR A 54 -3.44 -0.91 15.37
C THR A 54 -4.49 -0.29 14.45
N GLY A 55 -5.47 -1.08 14.00
CA GLY A 55 -6.56 -0.64 13.15
C GLY A 55 -6.16 -0.19 11.74
N ALA A 56 -4.88 -0.27 11.40
CA ALA A 56 -4.41 0.08 10.06
C ALA A 56 -4.88 -0.93 9.01
N LYS A 57 -5.03 -0.47 7.75
CA LYS A 57 -5.63 -1.27 6.68
C LYS A 57 -4.80 -1.23 5.41
N ALA A 58 -4.51 -2.41 4.88
CA ALA A 58 -4.03 -2.62 3.52
C ALA A 58 -4.94 -3.67 2.87
N SER A 59 -6.00 -3.21 2.19
CA SER A 59 -7.13 -4.08 1.87
C SER A 59 -7.01 -4.82 0.55
N HIS A 60 -6.22 -4.34 -0.42
CA HIS A 60 -6.20 -4.92 -1.76
C HIS A 60 -4.89 -4.63 -2.51
N LEU A 61 -4.37 -5.66 -3.23
CA LEU A 61 -3.40 -5.49 -4.32
C LEU A 61 -2.21 -4.60 -3.95
N THR A 62 -1.61 -4.81 -2.80
CA THR A 62 -0.60 -3.91 -2.22
C THR A 62 0.68 -4.68 -1.92
N TYR A 63 1.83 -4.07 -2.21
CA TYR A 63 3.11 -4.55 -1.70
C TYR A 63 3.69 -3.55 -0.71
N LEU A 64 3.88 -4.00 0.52
CA LEU A 64 4.61 -3.27 1.56
C LEU A 64 5.88 -4.03 1.92
N GLY A 65 7.01 -3.40 1.73
CA GLY A 65 8.33 -3.94 2.09
C GLY A 65 9.13 -2.92 2.87
N ASP A 66 9.79 -3.37 3.94
CA ASP A 66 10.63 -2.53 4.80
C ASP A 66 9.91 -1.22 5.20
N ALA A 67 8.73 -1.34 5.84
CA ALA A 67 7.88 -0.19 6.15
C ALA A 67 7.32 -0.23 7.58
N THR A 68 7.04 0.95 8.11
CA THR A 68 6.18 1.14 9.29
C THR A 68 4.92 1.88 8.85
N VAL A 69 3.76 1.35 9.20
CA VAL A 69 2.46 1.97 8.95
C VAL A 69 1.81 2.26 10.30
N GLY A 70 1.60 3.53 10.60
CA GLY A 70 1.03 3.98 11.86
C GLY A 70 -0.41 3.52 12.07
N ALA A 71 -0.87 3.60 13.32
CA ALA A 71 -2.22 3.20 13.69
C ALA A 71 -3.27 3.97 12.86
N TRP A 72 -4.38 3.30 12.55
CA TRP A 72 -5.54 3.85 11.84
C TRP A 72 -5.26 4.38 10.43
N SER A 73 -4.09 4.11 9.89
CA SER A 73 -3.73 4.47 8.52
C SER A 73 -4.39 3.55 7.51
N SER A 74 -4.54 4.02 6.27
CA SER A 74 -5.17 3.26 5.21
C SER A 74 -4.35 3.33 3.92
N ASP A 75 -3.86 2.17 3.47
CA ASP A 75 -3.19 2.02 2.18
C ASP A 75 -4.22 1.63 1.11
N GLY A 76 -4.35 2.50 0.11
CA GLY A 76 -5.22 2.28 -1.04
C GLY A 76 -4.74 1.13 -1.92
N ALA A 77 -5.66 0.54 -2.66
CA ALA A 77 -5.38 -0.56 -3.59
C ALA A 77 -4.28 -0.20 -4.59
N GLY A 78 -3.31 -1.08 -4.80
CA GLY A 78 -2.20 -0.84 -5.71
C GLY A 78 -1.07 0.02 -5.14
N THR A 79 -1.06 0.28 -3.84
CA THR A 79 0.07 0.96 -3.19
C THR A 79 1.30 0.07 -3.20
N ILE A 80 2.44 0.65 -3.55
CA ILE A 80 3.73 -0.04 -3.58
C ILE A 80 4.78 0.79 -2.84
N THR A 81 5.48 0.18 -1.88
CA THR A 81 6.72 0.73 -1.35
C THR A 81 7.89 0.30 -2.22
N CYS A 82 8.58 1.25 -2.85
CA CYS A 82 9.81 0.99 -3.59
C CYS A 82 10.98 1.03 -2.61
N ASN A 83 11.21 -0.10 -1.94
CA ASN A 83 12.19 -0.23 -0.86
C ASN A 83 13.59 -0.64 -1.32
N TYR A 84 13.83 -0.82 -2.61
CA TYR A 84 15.11 -1.31 -3.15
C TYR A 84 15.55 -0.49 -4.36
N ASP A 85 16.76 0.03 -4.33
CA ASP A 85 17.36 0.89 -5.38
C ASP A 85 18.21 0.13 -6.40
N GLY A 86 18.27 -1.18 -6.29
CA GLY A 86 19.14 -2.04 -7.10
C GLY A 86 20.38 -2.55 -6.34
N ALA A 87 20.71 -1.95 -5.19
CA ALA A 87 21.81 -2.34 -4.33
C ALA A 87 21.44 -2.36 -2.84
N ASN A 88 20.75 -1.33 -2.36
CA ASN A 88 20.41 -1.13 -0.95
C ASN A 88 18.90 -1.12 -0.72
N LYS A 89 18.51 -1.34 0.53
CA LYS A 89 17.10 -1.26 0.97
C LYS A 89 16.92 -0.07 1.88
N TYR A 90 15.81 0.59 1.70
CA TYR A 90 15.39 1.76 2.46
C TYR A 90 13.99 1.57 3.02
N ARG A 91 13.66 2.36 4.02
CA ARG A 91 12.43 2.23 4.76
C ARG A 91 11.43 3.32 4.41
N THR A 92 10.15 2.98 4.43
CA THR A 92 9.03 3.91 4.35
C THR A 92 8.38 4.01 5.72
N GLU A 93 8.20 5.22 6.22
CA GLU A 93 7.58 5.49 7.52
C GLU A 93 6.26 6.27 7.31
N LEU A 94 5.14 5.64 7.59
CA LEU A 94 3.83 6.28 7.58
C LEU A 94 3.37 6.50 9.01
N GLY A 95 3.07 7.73 9.36
CA GLY A 95 2.57 8.13 10.68
C GLY A 95 1.15 7.65 10.95
N GLU A 96 0.60 8.01 12.10
CA GLU A 96 -0.77 7.68 12.49
C GLU A 96 -1.78 8.41 11.60
N GLY A 97 -2.87 7.73 11.23
CA GLY A 97 -3.97 8.32 10.45
C GLY A 97 -3.61 8.75 9.03
N VAL A 98 -2.50 8.27 8.49
CA VAL A 98 -2.09 8.55 7.10
C VAL A 98 -3.04 7.87 6.13
N PHE A 99 -3.39 8.57 5.05
CA PHE A 99 -4.16 8.00 3.94
C PHE A 99 -3.33 8.00 2.66
N ILE A 100 -3.16 6.83 2.09
CA ILE A 100 -2.50 6.66 0.78
C ILE A 100 -3.57 6.35 -0.26
N GLY A 101 -3.71 7.21 -1.25
CA GLY A 101 -4.64 7.00 -2.37
C GLY A 101 -4.22 5.83 -3.26
N SER A 102 -5.19 5.19 -3.90
CA SER A 102 -4.96 4.00 -4.75
C SER A 102 -3.94 4.25 -5.87
N ASN A 103 -3.19 3.20 -6.26
CA ASN A 103 -2.14 3.24 -7.28
C ASN A 103 -1.04 4.27 -6.98
N SER A 104 -0.71 4.46 -5.72
CA SER A 104 0.41 5.31 -5.32
C SER A 104 1.69 4.49 -5.19
N THR A 105 2.79 5.10 -5.61
CA THR A 105 4.14 4.56 -5.50
C THR A 105 4.93 5.40 -4.50
N LEU A 106 5.43 4.75 -3.45
CA LEU A 106 6.17 5.39 -2.36
C LEU A 106 7.65 5.03 -2.51
N VAL A 107 8.49 5.98 -2.91
CA VAL A 107 9.91 5.74 -3.17
C VAL A 107 10.71 5.99 -1.91
N ALA A 108 11.17 4.91 -1.29
CA ALA A 108 11.97 4.98 -0.07
C ALA A 108 13.43 5.46 -0.33
N PRO A 109 14.09 6.13 0.63
CA PRO A 109 13.57 6.46 1.97
C PRO A 109 12.48 7.54 1.93
N LEU A 110 11.40 7.37 2.68
CA LEU A 110 10.27 8.28 2.67
C LEU A 110 9.57 8.31 4.03
N SER A 111 9.19 9.50 4.48
CA SER A 111 8.37 9.72 5.66
C SER A 111 7.10 10.50 5.31
N VAL A 112 5.94 9.96 5.69
CA VAL A 112 4.66 10.67 5.66
C VAL A 112 4.23 10.88 7.11
N ALA A 113 4.24 12.11 7.57
CA ALA A 113 3.93 12.45 8.96
C ALA A 113 2.44 12.21 9.28
N PRO A 114 2.05 12.13 10.58
CA PRO A 114 0.69 11.86 10.98
C PRO A 114 -0.34 12.76 10.27
N GLY A 115 -1.49 12.18 9.88
CA GLY A 115 -2.55 12.89 9.15
C GLY A 115 -2.20 13.24 7.69
N GLY A 116 -1.01 12.91 7.22
CA GLY A 116 -0.63 13.15 5.83
C GLY A 116 -1.52 12.39 4.85
N PHE A 117 -1.78 12.98 3.69
CA PHE A 117 -2.67 12.43 2.68
C PHE A 117 -1.97 12.39 1.32
N VAL A 118 -1.97 11.24 0.66
CA VAL A 118 -1.42 11.07 -0.69
C VAL A 118 -2.55 10.89 -1.69
N ALA A 119 -2.60 11.74 -2.71
CA ALA A 119 -3.59 11.64 -3.78
C ALA A 119 -3.36 10.40 -4.63
N ALA A 120 -4.44 9.72 -5.01
CA ALA A 120 -4.39 8.52 -5.86
C ALA A 120 -3.57 8.74 -7.14
N GLY A 121 -2.83 7.71 -7.56
CA GLY A 121 -1.99 7.74 -8.75
C GLY A 121 -0.73 8.60 -8.63
N SER A 122 -0.29 8.90 -7.42
CA SER A 122 0.90 9.72 -7.17
C SER A 122 2.16 8.86 -7.00
N THR A 123 3.30 9.38 -7.48
CA THR A 123 4.64 8.85 -7.16
C THR A 123 5.32 9.82 -6.20
N ILE A 124 5.48 9.41 -4.95
CA ILE A 124 5.99 10.25 -3.87
C ILE A 124 7.47 9.96 -3.65
N THR A 125 8.29 10.97 -3.74
CA THR A 125 9.75 10.93 -3.61
C THR A 125 10.29 11.81 -2.50
N ASP A 126 9.47 12.68 -1.96
CA ASP A 126 9.83 13.61 -0.90
C ASP A 126 8.90 13.46 0.29
N ASP A 127 9.41 13.74 1.49
CA ASP A 127 8.66 13.66 2.73
C ASP A 127 7.40 14.53 2.71
N VAL A 128 6.34 14.02 3.34
CA VAL A 128 5.06 14.72 3.47
C VAL A 128 4.85 15.11 4.92
N ALA A 129 4.70 16.40 5.19
CA ALA A 129 4.46 16.88 6.54
C ALA A 129 3.03 16.57 7.03
N SER A 130 2.80 16.76 8.35
CA SER A 130 1.49 16.51 8.96
C SER A 130 0.39 17.31 8.27
N ASP A 131 -0.75 16.65 8.10
CA ASP A 131 -1.98 17.24 7.53
C ASP A 131 -1.82 17.84 6.13
N GLN A 132 -0.79 17.44 5.40
CA GLN A 132 -0.59 17.85 4.00
C GLN A 132 -1.20 16.85 3.01
N LEU A 133 -1.69 17.40 1.89
CA LEU A 133 -2.04 16.65 0.70
C LEU A 133 -0.87 16.66 -0.28
N ALA A 134 -0.24 15.49 -0.51
CA ALA A 134 0.76 15.31 -1.55
C ALA A 134 0.10 14.85 -2.86
N VAL A 135 0.40 15.55 -3.96
CA VAL A 135 -0.08 15.23 -5.30
C VAL A 135 1.10 15.22 -6.27
N ALA A 136 1.45 14.04 -6.77
CA ALA A 136 2.58 13.86 -7.69
C ALA A 136 2.15 13.00 -8.89
N ARG A 137 1.31 13.57 -9.74
CA ARG A 137 0.78 12.95 -10.96
C ARG A 137 0.57 13.98 -12.06
N GLY A 138 0.56 13.54 -13.31
CA GLY A 138 0.28 14.39 -14.45
C GLY A 138 -1.10 15.05 -14.39
N ARG A 139 -1.22 16.26 -14.91
CA ARG A 139 -2.51 16.92 -15.08
C ARG A 139 -3.30 16.24 -16.20
N GLN A 140 -4.53 15.87 -15.94
CA GLN A 140 -5.41 15.31 -16.98
C GLN A 140 -5.64 16.32 -18.10
N SER A 141 -5.57 15.85 -19.34
CA SER A 141 -6.07 16.57 -20.51
C SER A 141 -7.07 15.68 -21.25
N ASN A 142 -8.15 16.28 -21.70
CA ASN A 142 -9.12 15.62 -22.58
C ASN A 142 -8.86 16.09 -24.02
N VAL A 143 -8.88 15.14 -24.96
CA VAL A 143 -8.63 15.44 -26.39
C VAL A 143 -9.95 15.42 -27.12
N ASP A 144 -10.38 16.59 -27.58
CA ASP A 144 -11.59 16.71 -28.39
C ASP A 144 -11.36 16.12 -29.79
N GLY A 145 -12.41 15.53 -30.35
CA GLY A 145 -12.35 14.95 -31.69
C GLY A 145 -11.54 13.65 -31.79
N TRP A 146 -11.10 13.05 -30.65
CA TRP A 146 -10.44 11.75 -30.68
C TRP A 146 -11.37 10.67 -31.25
N GLN A 147 -10.86 9.92 -32.23
CA GLN A 147 -11.59 8.82 -32.84
C GLN A 147 -11.07 7.48 -32.33
N ARG A 148 -12.01 6.63 -31.90
CA ARG A 148 -11.68 5.28 -31.48
C ARG A 148 -11.14 4.48 -32.68
N PRO A 149 -10.00 3.78 -32.54
CA PRO A 149 -9.51 2.88 -33.58
C PRO A 149 -10.56 1.80 -33.88
N THR A 150 -10.76 1.54 -35.17
CA THR A 150 -11.61 0.44 -35.67
C THR A 150 -10.74 -0.63 -36.31
N LYS A 151 -11.21 -1.88 -36.30
CA LYS A 151 -10.52 -2.95 -37.05
C LYS A 151 -10.49 -2.56 -38.52
N THR A 152 -9.31 -2.61 -39.13
CA THR A 152 -9.19 -2.75 -40.58
C THR A 152 -9.68 -4.17 -40.92
N THR A 153 -10.80 -4.26 -41.64
CA THR A 153 -11.17 -5.52 -42.30
C THR A 153 -10.21 -5.68 -43.44
N ASP A 154 -9.23 -6.58 -43.29
CA ASP A 154 -8.54 -7.13 -44.46
C ASP A 154 -9.62 -7.85 -45.27
N GLU A 155 -9.96 -7.32 -46.43
CA GLU A 155 -10.78 -8.04 -47.41
C GLU A 155 -9.99 -9.28 -47.79
N ALA A 156 -10.60 -10.45 -47.53
CA ALA A 156 -10.08 -11.74 -47.97
C ALA A 156 -10.28 -11.93 -49.49
#